data_bf0c822080dfe93b0bdb118cbb2f1bd4
#
_entry.id   bf0c822080dfe93b0bdb118cbb2f1bd4
#
_cell.length_a   1.000
_cell.length_b   1.000
_cell.length_c   1.000
_cell.angle_alpha   90.00
_cell.angle_beta   90.00
_cell.angle_gamma   90.00
#
_symmetry.space_group_name_H-M   'P 1'
#
loop_
_entity.id
_entity.type
_entity.pdbx_description
1 polymer ?
#
loop_
_entity_poly.entity_id
_entity_poly.type
_entity_poly.pdbx_seq_one_letter_code
_entity_poly.pdbx_strand_id
1 'polypeptide(L)'
;NEDNVLARMLDHKEAIISHLSWASLFLGFHTLGLYVHNDVMLAFGTPEKQILIEPIFAQWIQSAHGKTAYGFDVLLSSTNGPAFNAGRSIWLPGWLNAVNENSNSLFLTIGPGDFLVHHAIALGLHTTTLILVKGALDARGSKLMPDKKDFGYSFPCDGPGRGGTCDISAWDAFYLAVFWMLNTIGWVTFYWHWKHITLWQGNVSQFNESSTYLMGWLRDYLWLNSSQLINGYNPFGMNSLSVWAWMFLF
;
A
#
# COMPACT_ATOMS: atom_id res chain seq x y z
N ASN A 1 25.23 -24.47 -11.65
CA ASN A 1 26.50 -23.77 -11.53
C ASN A 1 26.45 -22.81 -10.33
N GLU A 2 27.44 -22.92 -9.44
CA GLU A 2 27.52 -22.10 -8.22
C GLU A 2 27.66 -20.61 -8.53
N ASP A 3 28.14 -20.22 -9.72
CA ASP A 3 28.26 -18.85 -10.16
C ASP A 3 26.95 -18.29 -10.72
N ASN A 4 25.92 -19.11 -10.90
CA ASN A 4 24.62 -18.70 -11.38
C ASN A 4 23.77 -18.19 -10.21
N VAL A 5 23.29 -16.94 -10.30
CA VAL A 5 22.46 -16.32 -9.25
C VAL A 5 21.18 -17.12 -9.01
N LEU A 6 20.53 -17.58 -10.07
CA LEU A 6 19.29 -18.34 -9.95
C LEU A 6 19.52 -19.69 -9.26
N ALA A 7 20.63 -20.38 -9.58
CA ALA A 7 20.98 -21.62 -8.90
C ALA A 7 21.23 -21.39 -7.40
N ARG A 8 21.88 -20.30 -7.05
CA ARG A 8 22.13 -19.94 -5.65
C ARG A 8 20.83 -19.61 -4.91
N MET A 9 19.87 -18.95 -5.57
CA MET A 9 18.56 -18.70 -4.98
C MET A 9 17.79 -19.98 -4.72
N LEU A 10 17.86 -20.93 -5.63
CA LEU A 10 17.24 -22.26 -5.44
C LEU A 10 17.85 -23.01 -4.26
N ASP A 11 19.14 -22.83 -4.00
CA ASP A 11 19.84 -23.50 -2.90
C ASP A 11 19.37 -23.04 -1.51
N HIS A 12 18.87 -21.81 -1.39
CA HIS A 12 18.37 -21.29 -0.11
C HIS A 12 16.92 -20.81 -0.20
N LYS A 13 16.12 -21.43 -1.07
CA LYS A 13 14.72 -21.02 -1.29
C LYS A 13 13.87 -21.04 -0.02
N GLU A 14 14.10 -22.00 0.85
CA GLU A 14 13.36 -22.12 2.11
C GLU A 14 13.60 -20.89 3.00
N ALA A 15 14.83 -20.39 3.04
CA ALA A 15 15.17 -19.18 3.80
C ALA A 15 14.50 -17.93 3.20
N ILE A 16 14.50 -17.80 1.88
CA ILE A 16 13.83 -16.68 1.19
C ILE A 16 12.33 -16.67 1.51
N ILE A 17 11.68 -17.82 1.36
CA ILE A 17 10.24 -17.96 1.58
C ILE A 17 9.88 -17.74 3.05
N SER A 18 10.64 -18.32 3.97
CA SER A 18 10.37 -18.16 5.41
C SER A 18 10.52 -16.73 5.89
N HIS A 19 11.49 -15.99 5.38
CA HIS A 19 11.66 -14.56 5.73
C HIS A 19 10.54 -13.71 5.17
N LEU A 20 10.11 -13.95 3.94
CA LEU A 20 8.94 -13.25 3.37
C LEU A 20 7.66 -13.60 4.14
N SER A 21 7.50 -14.85 4.56
CA SER A 21 6.37 -15.26 5.39
C SER A 21 6.36 -14.54 6.73
N TRP A 22 7.52 -14.45 7.39
CA TRP A 22 7.64 -13.70 8.65
C TRP A 22 7.31 -12.22 8.46
N ALA A 23 7.85 -11.59 7.44
CA ALA A 23 7.59 -10.16 7.17
C ALA A 23 6.11 -9.90 6.90
N SER A 24 5.46 -10.77 6.12
CA SER A 24 4.03 -10.65 5.82
C SER A 24 3.17 -10.83 7.06
N LEU A 25 3.48 -11.82 7.89
CA LEU A 25 2.75 -12.05 9.15
C LEU A 25 2.96 -10.89 10.12
N PHE A 26 4.20 -10.42 10.26
CA PHE A 26 4.50 -9.27 11.11
C PHE A 26 3.70 -8.03 10.68
N LEU A 27 3.77 -7.70 9.40
CA LEU A 27 3.07 -6.52 8.86
C LEU A 27 1.56 -6.65 9.01
N GLY A 28 1.01 -7.84 8.75
CA GLY A 28 -0.43 -8.06 8.84
C GLY A 28 -0.96 -7.88 10.25
N PHE A 29 -0.37 -8.56 11.23
CA PHE A 29 -0.82 -8.48 12.61
C PHE A 29 -0.63 -7.09 13.21
N HIS A 30 0.52 -6.45 12.96
CA HIS A 30 0.80 -5.14 13.54
C HIS A 30 -0.04 -4.04 12.89
N THR A 31 -0.17 -4.04 11.58
CA THR A 31 -0.96 -3.01 10.89
C THR A 31 -2.44 -3.14 11.22
N LEU A 32 -3.00 -4.34 11.15
CA LEU A 32 -4.39 -4.57 11.49
C LEU A 32 -4.64 -4.27 12.97
N GLY A 33 -3.73 -4.69 13.84
CA GLY A 33 -3.84 -4.44 15.28
C GLY A 33 -3.90 -2.96 15.61
N LEU A 34 -3.09 -2.14 14.95
CA LEU A 34 -3.11 -0.68 15.15
C LEU A 34 -4.43 -0.08 14.66
N TYR A 35 -4.93 -0.48 13.50
CA TYR A 35 -6.23 -0.01 13.02
C TYR A 35 -7.37 -0.40 13.96
N VAL A 36 -7.41 -1.67 14.37
CA VAL A 36 -8.49 -2.16 15.26
C VAL A 36 -8.40 -1.50 16.64
N HIS A 37 -7.20 -1.31 17.18
CA HIS A 37 -7.02 -0.57 18.44
C HIS A 37 -7.63 0.83 18.32
N ASN A 38 -7.32 1.54 17.25
CA ASN A 38 -7.83 2.89 17.04
C ASN A 38 -9.35 2.88 16.85
N ASP A 39 -9.91 1.90 16.13
CA ASP A 39 -11.36 1.73 16.01
C ASP A 39 -12.04 1.59 17.38
N VAL A 40 -11.48 0.75 18.25
CA VAL A 40 -12.03 0.52 19.58
C VAL A 40 -11.94 1.78 20.42
N MET A 41 -10.81 2.50 20.35
CA MET A 41 -10.63 3.76 21.11
C MET A 41 -11.65 4.81 20.66
N LEU A 42 -11.88 4.94 19.37
CA LEU A 42 -12.89 5.88 18.86
C LEU A 42 -14.32 5.45 19.26
N ALA A 43 -14.62 4.15 19.17
CA ALA A 43 -15.92 3.62 19.55
C ALA A 43 -16.26 3.86 21.03
N PHE A 44 -15.26 3.81 21.90
CA PHE A 44 -15.44 4.03 23.33
C PHE A 44 -15.29 5.50 23.76
N GLY A 45 -15.16 6.41 22.79
CA GLY A 45 -15.06 7.83 23.08
C GLY A 45 -13.71 8.26 23.66
N THR A 46 -12.64 7.54 23.38
CA THR A 46 -11.29 7.83 23.87
C THR A 46 -10.29 8.05 22.74
N PRO A 47 -10.51 9.05 21.84
CA PRO A 47 -9.63 9.25 20.69
C PRO A 47 -8.18 9.57 21.08
N GLU A 48 -7.96 10.10 22.29
CA GLU A 48 -6.63 10.38 22.81
C GLU A 48 -5.80 9.12 23.10
N LYS A 49 -6.44 7.95 23.14
CA LYS A 49 -5.77 6.66 23.33
C LYS A 49 -5.39 5.97 22.04
N GLN A 50 -5.61 6.60 20.90
CA GLN A 50 -5.17 6.05 19.64
C GLN A 50 -3.65 5.89 19.60
N ILE A 51 -3.17 4.88 18.87
CA ILE A 51 -1.76 4.75 18.59
C ILE A 51 -1.52 5.42 17.24
N LEU A 52 -0.87 6.59 17.28
CA LEU A 52 -0.64 7.47 16.15
C LEU A 52 0.87 7.61 15.92
N ILE A 53 1.40 6.86 14.97
CA ILE A 53 2.83 6.85 14.67
C ILE A 53 3.09 7.84 13.53
N GLU A 54 3.93 8.84 13.80
CA GLU A 54 4.35 9.80 12.78
C GLU A 54 5.29 9.14 11.77
N PRO A 55 5.07 9.34 10.47
CA PRO A 55 5.95 8.80 9.42
C PRO A 55 7.22 9.64 9.29
N ILE A 56 8.05 9.67 10.33
CA ILE A 56 9.19 10.60 10.44
C ILE A 56 10.25 10.37 9.36
N PHE A 57 10.45 9.14 8.91
CA PHE A 57 11.43 8.86 7.86
C PHE A 57 11.03 9.50 6.52
N ALA A 58 9.75 9.37 6.15
CA ALA A 58 9.24 9.99 4.94
C ALA A 58 9.19 11.51 5.05
N GLN A 59 8.82 12.03 6.22
CA GLN A 59 8.83 13.47 6.49
C GLN A 59 10.23 14.05 6.40
N TRP A 60 11.24 13.31 6.88
CA TRP A 60 12.64 13.73 6.75
C TRP A 60 13.09 13.80 5.29
N ILE A 61 12.70 12.81 4.47
CA ILE A 61 13.00 12.83 3.03
C ILE A 61 12.30 13.99 2.33
N GLN A 62 11.03 14.27 2.65
CA GLN A 62 10.34 15.44 2.12
C GLN A 62 11.04 16.73 2.51
N SER A 63 11.56 16.82 3.73
CA SER A 63 12.32 17.97 4.21
C SER A 63 13.65 18.13 3.48
N ALA A 64 14.31 17.02 3.15
CA ALA A 64 15.51 17.05 2.31
C ALA A 64 15.23 17.63 0.92
N HIS A 65 14.01 17.47 0.41
CA HIS A 65 13.56 18.03 -0.85
C HIS A 65 13.00 19.46 -0.73
N GLY A 66 13.03 20.04 0.45
CA GLY A 66 12.71 21.45 0.65
C GLY A 66 11.49 21.76 1.51
N LYS A 67 10.75 20.74 1.96
CA LYS A 67 9.57 20.98 2.79
C LYS A 67 9.97 21.42 4.20
N THR A 68 9.41 22.53 4.66
CA THR A 68 9.82 23.15 5.94
C THR A 68 8.85 22.88 7.08
N ALA A 69 7.67 22.33 6.80
CA ALA A 69 6.59 22.16 7.78
C ALA A 69 6.94 21.26 8.96
N TYR A 70 7.88 20.31 8.78
CA TYR A 70 8.24 19.34 9.82
C TYR A 70 9.37 19.80 10.74
N GLY A 71 10.10 20.85 10.37
CA GLY A 71 11.14 21.43 11.20
C GLY A 71 12.47 20.69 11.22
N PHE A 72 12.76 19.82 10.25
CA PHE A 72 14.00 19.03 10.24
C PHE A 72 15.26 19.83 9.89
N ASP A 73 15.15 20.90 9.11
CA ASP A 73 16.29 21.75 8.72
C ASP A 73 17.43 20.95 8.07
N VAL A 74 17.12 20.20 7.02
CA VAL A 74 18.05 19.32 6.30
C VAL A 74 18.06 19.64 4.81
N LEU A 75 19.23 19.59 4.18
CA LEU A 75 19.43 19.81 2.74
C LEU A 75 18.66 21.05 2.25
N LEU A 76 17.68 20.90 1.34
CA LEU A 76 16.96 22.04 0.75
C LEU A 76 16.04 22.77 1.73
N SER A 77 15.71 22.18 2.88
CA SER A 77 14.97 22.88 3.93
C SER A 77 15.87 23.71 4.85
N SER A 78 17.19 23.59 4.73
CA SER A 78 18.18 24.37 5.46
C SER A 78 18.69 25.50 4.59
N THR A 79 18.41 26.75 5.00
CA THR A 79 18.81 27.95 4.25
C THR A 79 20.33 28.22 4.32
N ASN A 80 21.05 27.53 5.18
CA ASN A 80 22.50 27.71 5.40
C ASN A 80 23.34 26.57 4.81
N GLY A 81 22.70 25.57 4.17
CA GLY A 81 23.42 24.40 3.67
C GLY A 81 23.94 24.56 2.25
N PRO A 82 24.91 23.73 1.86
CA PRO A 82 25.45 23.76 0.51
C PRO A 82 24.43 23.36 -0.57
N ALA A 83 23.48 22.48 -0.24
CA ALA A 83 22.42 22.10 -1.16
C ALA A 83 21.52 23.28 -1.51
N PHE A 84 21.15 24.08 -0.52
CA PHE A 84 20.37 25.30 -0.72
C PHE A 84 21.16 26.32 -1.54
N ASN A 85 22.43 26.53 -1.21
CA ASN A 85 23.28 27.51 -1.89
C ASN A 85 23.50 27.15 -3.37
N ALA A 86 23.55 25.88 -3.71
CA ALA A 86 23.79 25.41 -5.08
C ALA A 86 22.67 25.86 -6.06
N GLY A 87 21.43 25.95 -5.60
CA GLY A 87 20.29 26.32 -6.45
C GLY A 87 19.69 27.69 -6.16
N ARG A 88 20.25 28.43 -5.22
CA ARG A 88 19.65 29.63 -4.58
C ARG A 88 19.12 30.69 -5.54
N SER A 89 19.83 30.98 -6.58
CA SER A 89 19.48 32.04 -7.53
C SER A 89 19.02 31.52 -8.89
N ILE A 90 18.83 30.22 -9.03
CA ILE A 90 18.54 29.57 -10.31
C ILE A 90 17.13 28.99 -10.27
N TRP A 91 17.00 27.73 -9.89
CA TRP A 91 15.73 27.01 -9.92
C TRP A 91 15.07 26.90 -8.54
N LEU A 92 15.83 27.09 -7.46
CA LEU A 92 15.39 26.76 -6.11
C LEU A 92 14.23 27.62 -5.60
N PRO A 93 14.17 28.96 -5.81
CA PRO A 93 13.06 29.74 -5.26
C PRO A 93 11.68 29.29 -5.78
N GLY A 94 11.57 28.98 -7.06
CA GLY A 94 10.33 28.45 -7.64
C GLY A 94 9.98 27.08 -7.11
N TRP A 95 10.97 26.21 -6.95
CA TRP A 95 10.79 24.86 -6.37
C TRP A 95 10.32 24.92 -4.92
N LEU A 96 10.98 25.73 -4.09
CA LEU A 96 10.63 25.84 -2.67
C LEU A 96 9.23 26.45 -2.47
N ASN A 97 8.84 27.41 -3.30
CA ASN A 97 7.48 27.95 -3.26
C ASN A 97 6.46 26.87 -3.60
N ALA A 98 6.74 26.03 -4.59
CA ALA A 98 5.84 24.96 -5.00
C ALA A 98 5.74 23.85 -3.95
N VAL A 99 6.87 23.40 -3.40
CA VAL A 99 6.90 22.28 -2.44
C VAL A 99 6.31 22.67 -1.08
N ASN A 100 6.33 23.95 -0.73
CA ASN A 100 5.79 24.44 0.54
C ASN A 100 4.36 25.00 0.40
N GLU A 101 3.81 24.99 -0.80
CA GLU A 101 2.44 25.38 -1.03
C GLU A 101 1.52 24.17 -0.75
N ASN A 102 0.54 24.37 0.16
CA ASN A 102 -0.23 23.24 0.71
C ASN A 102 -1.45 22.84 -0.12
N SER A 103 -1.68 23.45 -1.28
CA SER A 103 -2.85 23.20 -2.10
C SER A 103 -2.56 22.38 -3.36
N ASN A 104 -1.32 21.96 -3.59
CA ASN A 104 -0.93 21.14 -4.72
C ASN A 104 -0.55 19.71 -4.27
N SER A 105 -0.33 18.83 -5.24
CA SER A 105 0.01 17.42 -5.00
C SER A 105 1.51 17.17 -4.89
N LEU A 106 2.33 18.21 -4.90
CA LEU A 106 3.78 18.07 -4.82
C LEU A 106 4.19 17.83 -3.36
N PHE A 107 4.67 16.64 -3.06
CA PHE A 107 5.04 16.25 -1.69
C PHE A 107 3.96 16.60 -0.67
N LEU A 108 2.84 15.90 -0.77
CA LEU A 108 1.70 16.07 0.15
C LEU A 108 2.14 15.92 1.60
N THR A 109 1.57 16.74 2.47
CA THR A 109 1.82 16.64 3.92
C THR A 109 1.28 15.32 4.45
N ILE A 110 2.12 14.57 5.14
CA ILE A 110 1.81 13.22 5.63
C ILE A 110 1.80 13.16 7.16
N GLY A 111 0.97 12.28 7.69
CA GLY A 111 0.79 12.08 9.12
C GLY A 111 0.51 10.62 9.48
N PRO A 112 -0.03 10.34 10.69
CA PRO A 112 -0.23 8.97 11.18
C PRO A 112 -1.12 8.10 10.30
N GLY A 113 -2.15 8.66 9.67
CA GLY A 113 -2.98 7.92 8.72
C GLY A 113 -2.19 7.42 7.53
N ASP A 114 -1.26 8.23 7.05
CA ASP A 114 -0.35 7.87 5.97
C ASP A 114 0.63 6.77 6.39
N PHE A 115 1.12 6.80 7.62
CA PHE A 115 1.95 5.73 8.17
C PHE A 115 1.22 4.38 8.12
N LEU A 116 -0.01 4.34 8.58
CA LEU A 116 -0.79 3.10 8.64
C LEU A 116 -1.09 2.54 7.25
N VAL A 117 -1.51 3.37 6.32
CA VAL A 117 -1.85 2.90 4.98
C VAL A 117 -0.60 2.48 4.20
N HIS A 118 0.54 3.14 4.41
CA HIS A 118 1.80 2.70 3.80
C HIS A 118 2.20 1.30 4.31
N HIS A 119 1.96 1.01 5.58
CA HIS A 119 2.27 -0.31 6.13
C HIS A 119 1.27 -1.37 5.67
N ALA A 120 0.01 -1.02 5.43
CA ALA A 120 -0.95 -1.90 4.75
C ALA A 120 -0.48 -2.22 3.31
N ILE A 121 0.00 -1.21 2.58
CA ILE A 121 0.55 -1.39 1.24
C ILE A 121 1.80 -2.28 1.29
N ALA A 122 2.69 -2.05 2.26
CA ALA A 122 3.86 -2.89 2.47
C ALA A 122 3.47 -4.36 2.72
N LEU A 123 2.44 -4.61 3.52
CA LEU A 123 1.86 -5.94 3.70
C LEU A 123 1.45 -6.55 2.36
N GLY A 124 0.70 -5.79 1.57
CA GLY A 124 0.23 -6.26 0.27
C GLY A 124 1.36 -6.61 -0.69
N LEU A 125 2.39 -5.76 -0.74
CA LEU A 125 3.57 -5.99 -1.57
C LEU A 125 4.36 -7.21 -1.11
N HIS A 126 4.57 -7.38 0.19
CA HIS A 126 5.29 -8.53 0.74
C HIS A 126 4.52 -9.82 0.52
N THR A 127 3.23 -9.82 0.74
CA THR A 127 2.40 -11.02 0.56
C THR A 127 2.31 -11.43 -0.91
N THR A 128 2.10 -10.47 -1.80
CA THR A 128 2.10 -10.74 -3.26
C THR A 128 3.45 -11.31 -3.69
N THR A 129 4.54 -10.69 -3.23
CA THR A 129 5.91 -11.15 -3.51
C THR A 129 6.16 -12.55 -2.96
N LEU A 130 5.69 -12.84 -1.74
CA LEU A 130 5.80 -14.17 -1.13
C LEU A 130 5.18 -15.24 -2.03
N ILE A 131 3.96 -15.00 -2.50
CA ILE A 131 3.23 -15.98 -3.32
C ILE A 131 3.95 -16.21 -4.65
N LEU A 132 4.35 -15.12 -5.33
CA LEU A 132 5.03 -15.19 -6.62
C LEU A 132 6.40 -15.85 -6.51
N VAL A 133 7.20 -15.46 -5.53
CA VAL A 133 8.55 -16.00 -5.33
C VAL A 133 8.48 -17.46 -4.90
N LYS A 134 7.58 -17.81 -3.98
CA LYS A 134 7.38 -19.21 -3.59
C LYS A 134 6.98 -20.06 -4.79
N GLY A 135 6.06 -19.56 -5.61
CA GLY A 135 5.65 -20.27 -6.82
C GLY A 135 6.80 -20.45 -7.82
N ALA A 136 7.64 -19.44 -8.01
CA ALA A 136 8.78 -19.51 -8.90
C ALA A 136 9.89 -20.44 -8.38
N LEU A 137 10.21 -20.37 -7.11
CA LEU A 137 11.26 -21.19 -6.50
C LEU A 137 10.86 -22.66 -6.39
N ASP A 138 9.58 -22.96 -6.25
CA ASP A 138 9.05 -24.32 -6.23
C ASP A 138 8.54 -24.80 -7.59
N ALA A 139 8.70 -24.02 -8.65
CA ALA A 139 8.19 -24.36 -9.98
C ALA A 139 8.84 -25.63 -10.55
N ARG A 140 10.08 -25.90 -10.24
CA ARG A 140 10.81 -27.09 -10.69
C ARG A 140 10.56 -28.30 -9.82
N GLY A 141 10.25 -28.09 -8.56
CA GLY A 141 9.96 -29.15 -7.60
C GLY A 141 9.83 -28.60 -6.19
N SER A 142 9.05 -29.29 -5.38
CA SER A 142 8.86 -29.00 -3.97
C SER A 142 8.88 -30.30 -3.19
N LYS A 143 8.83 -30.21 -1.85
CA LYS A 143 8.75 -31.40 -1.00
C LYS A 143 7.51 -32.25 -1.32
N LEU A 144 6.38 -31.59 -1.59
CA LEU A 144 5.12 -32.25 -1.90
C LEU A 144 5.11 -32.87 -3.31
N MET A 145 5.76 -32.20 -4.29
CA MET A 145 5.84 -32.68 -5.67
C MET A 145 7.25 -32.43 -6.24
N PRO A 146 8.20 -33.36 -5.99
CA PRO A 146 9.60 -33.18 -6.38
C PRO A 146 9.86 -33.13 -7.89
N ASP A 147 8.99 -33.75 -8.68
CA ASP A 147 9.09 -33.84 -10.14
C ASP A 147 8.21 -32.83 -10.88
N LYS A 148 7.88 -31.71 -10.25
CA LYS A 148 6.96 -30.71 -10.82
C LYS A 148 7.40 -30.20 -12.19
N LYS A 149 8.71 -30.08 -12.44
CA LYS A 149 9.26 -29.64 -13.71
C LYS A 149 8.83 -30.51 -14.89
N ASP A 150 8.53 -31.80 -14.67
CA ASP A 150 8.13 -32.73 -15.70
C ASP A 150 6.70 -32.50 -16.18
N PHE A 151 5.90 -31.77 -15.40
CA PHE A 151 4.51 -31.45 -15.70
C PHE A 151 4.33 -30.06 -16.33
N GLY A 152 5.40 -29.26 -16.36
CA GLY A 152 5.39 -27.92 -16.95
C GLY A 152 4.88 -26.84 -15.98
N TYR A 153 4.69 -25.65 -16.53
CA TYR A 153 4.29 -24.47 -15.75
C TYR A 153 2.84 -24.55 -15.27
N SER A 154 1.94 -25.02 -16.14
CA SER A 154 0.50 -25.08 -15.84
C SER A 154 -0.01 -26.50 -16.02
N PHE A 155 -0.55 -27.06 -14.95
CA PHE A 155 -1.22 -28.34 -14.96
C PHE A 155 -2.28 -28.35 -13.87
N PRO A 156 -3.34 -29.20 -13.96
CA PRO A 156 -4.46 -29.13 -13.01
C PRO A 156 -4.09 -29.42 -11.56
N CYS A 157 -3.40 -30.54 -11.33
CA CYS A 157 -2.93 -30.99 -10.02
C CYS A 157 -2.13 -32.30 -10.18
N ASP A 158 -1.77 -32.92 -9.05
CA ASP A 158 -1.13 -34.22 -9.03
C ASP A 158 -1.98 -35.26 -8.26
N GLY A 159 -3.30 -35.05 -8.23
CA GLY A 159 -4.27 -35.96 -7.64
C GLY A 159 -4.62 -35.68 -6.18
N PRO A 160 -5.58 -36.46 -5.61
CA PRO A 160 -6.05 -36.28 -4.23
C PRO A 160 -5.10 -36.89 -3.18
N GLY A 161 -4.08 -37.64 -3.61
CA GLY A 161 -3.08 -38.20 -2.73
C GLY A 161 -2.22 -37.14 -2.03
N ARG A 162 -1.44 -37.57 -1.05
CA ARG A 162 -0.55 -36.71 -0.28
C ARG A 162 -1.24 -35.51 0.37
N GLY A 163 -2.50 -35.69 0.79
CA GLY A 163 -3.31 -34.67 1.42
C GLY A 163 -4.03 -33.75 0.46
N GLY A 164 -3.94 -34.00 -0.84
CA GLY A 164 -4.47 -33.15 -1.90
C GLY A 164 -3.39 -32.27 -2.52
N THR A 165 -3.46 -32.07 -3.82
CA THR A 165 -2.46 -31.33 -4.59
C THR A 165 -3.09 -30.21 -5.43
N CYS A 166 -4.22 -29.67 -4.96
CA CYS A 166 -4.85 -28.52 -5.63
C CYS A 166 -3.92 -27.31 -5.62
N ASP A 167 -3.92 -26.56 -6.71
CA ASP A 167 -3.15 -25.31 -6.87
C ASP A 167 -1.64 -25.49 -6.61
N ILE A 168 -1.08 -26.64 -7.02
CA ILE A 168 0.32 -26.94 -6.79
C ILE A 168 1.23 -26.39 -7.90
N SER A 169 0.69 -26.09 -9.09
CA SER A 169 1.49 -25.59 -10.21
C SER A 169 1.95 -24.14 -9.98
N ALA A 170 3.03 -23.75 -10.66
CA ALA A 170 3.51 -22.38 -10.61
C ALA A 170 2.48 -21.39 -11.19
N TRP A 171 1.69 -21.82 -12.18
CA TRP A 171 0.60 -21.03 -12.71
C TRP A 171 -0.44 -20.72 -11.63
N ASP A 172 -0.75 -21.69 -10.79
CA ASP A 172 -1.73 -21.51 -9.71
C ASP A 172 -1.21 -20.54 -8.63
N ALA A 173 0.08 -20.50 -8.38
CA ALA A 173 0.69 -19.49 -7.52
C ALA A 173 0.50 -18.08 -8.14
N PHE A 174 0.72 -17.93 -9.43
CA PHE A 174 0.41 -16.70 -10.13
C PHE A 174 -1.08 -16.31 -9.98
N TYR A 175 -1.98 -17.25 -10.20
CA TYR A 175 -3.41 -17.05 -10.04
C TYR A 175 -3.76 -16.51 -8.65
N LEU A 176 -3.22 -17.10 -7.61
CA LEU A 176 -3.47 -16.65 -6.23
C LEU A 176 -2.85 -15.28 -5.93
N ALA A 177 -1.68 -14.99 -6.49
CA ALA A 177 -1.02 -13.72 -6.30
C ALA A 177 -1.81 -12.54 -6.90
N VAL A 178 -2.56 -12.78 -7.98
CA VAL A 178 -3.38 -11.74 -8.62
C VAL A 178 -4.44 -11.19 -7.66
N PHE A 179 -5.03 -12.02 -6.80
CA PHE A 179 -6.00 -11.54 -5.80
C PHE A 179 -5.35 -10.53 -4.85
N TRP A 180 -4.16 -10.84 -4.35
CA TRP A 180 -3.42 -9.92 -3.48
C TRP A 180 -2.96 -8.67 -4.21
N MET A 181 -2.51 -8.80 -5.43
CA MET A 181 -2.11 -7.65 -6.25
C MET A 181 -3.27 -6.68 -6.45
N LEU A 182 -4.44 -7.18 -6.83
CA LEU A 182 -5.62 -6.35 -7.03
C LEU A 182 -6.11 -5.73 -5.73
N ASN A 183 -6.05 -6.46 -4.63
CA ASN A 183 -6.37 -5.95 -3.30
C ASN A 183 -5.45 -4.79 -2.91
N THR A 184 -4.16 -4.94 -3.13
CA THR A 184 -3.16 -3.90 -2.83
C THR A 184 -3.36 -2.67 -3.70
N ILE A 185 -3.64 -2.86 -4.99
CA ILE A 185 -3.97 -1.76 -5.92
C ILE A 185 -5.21 -1.02 -5.42
N GLY A 186 -6.21 -1.74 -4.92
CA GLY A 186 -7.39 -1.14 -4.31
C GLY A 186 -7.04 -0.24 -3.13
N TRP A 187 -6.18 -0.71 -2.22
CA TRP A 187 -5.72 0.10 -1.08
C TRP A 187 -4.98 1.36 -1.52
N VAL A 188 -4.07 1.24 -2.47
CA VAL A 188 -3.34 2.40 -3.03
C VAL A 188 -4.30 3.39 -3.66
N THR A 189 -5.27 2.90 -4.43
CA THR A 189 -6.24 3.73 -5.16
C THR A 189 -7.17 4.47 -4.19
N PHE A 190 -7.66 3.80 -3.16
CA PHE A 190 -8.49 4.42 -2.13
C PHE A 190 -7.73 5.50 -1.38
N TYR A 191 -6.50 5.22 -0.99
CA TYR A 191 -5.63 6.16 -0.31
C TYR A 191 -5.38 7.40 -1.15
N TRP A 192 -4.96 7.22 -2.40
CA TRP A 192 -4.70 8.32 -3.33
C TRP A 192 -5.95 9.18 -3.50
N HIS A 193 -7.08 8.54 -3.74
CA HIS A 193 -8.35 9.22 -4.01
C HIS A 193 -8.84 10.01 -2.79
N TRP A 194 -8.89 9.39 -1.62
CA TRP A 194 -9.37 10.07 -0.43
C TRP A 194 -8.47 11.25 -0.04
N LYS A 195 -7.17 11.04 -0.07
CA LYS A 195 -6.23 12.11 0.25
C LYS A 195 -6.37 13.28 -0.71
N HIS A 196 -6.53 13.04 -1.99
CA HIS A 196 -6.66 14.09 -3.00
C HIS A 196 -8.02 14.78 -2.96
N ILE A 197 -9.12 14.07 -2.78
CA ILE A 197 -10.44 14.74 -2.70
C ILE A 197 -10.52 15.64 -1.47
N THR A 198 -9.94 15.25 -0.34
CA THR A 198 -9.89 16.11 0.85
C THR A 198 -8.97 17.32 0.63
N LEU A 199 -7.90 17.16 -0.11
CA LEU A 199 -7.05 18.28 -0.52
C LEU A 199 -7.81 19.26 -1.42
N TRP A 200 -8.46 18.77 -2.46
CA TRP A 200 -9.18 19.60 -3.42
C TRP A 200 -10.39 20.31 -2.81
N GLN A 201 -11.01 19.70 -1.82
CA GLN A 201 -12.14 20.29 -1.10
C GLN A 201 -11.73 21.23 0.05
N GLY A 202 -10.41 21.37 0.29
CA GLY A 202 -9.90 22.16 1.40
C GLY A 202 -10.23 21.60 2.77
N ASN A 203 -10.39 20.27 2.87
CA ASN A 203 -10.79 19.56 4.10
C ASN A 203 -9.81 18.44 4.45
N VAL A 204 -8.52 18.73 4.45
CA VAL A 204 -7.47 17.75 4.73
C VAL A 204 -7.57 17.15 6.14
N SER A 205 -8.19 17.86 7.08
CA SER A 205 -8.39 17.37 8.44
C SER A 205 -9.26 16.12 8.49
N GLN A 206 -10.23 15.98 7.61
CA GLN A 206 -11.06 14.77 7.53
C GLN A 206 -10.20 13.54 7.27
N PHE A 207 -9.32 13.59 6.28
CA PHE A 207 -8.41 12.48 6.02
C PHE A 207 -7.48 12.25 7.20
N ASN A 208 -6.87 13.31 7.73
CA ASN A 208 -5.89 13.18 8.81
C ASN A 208 -6.49 12.55 10.07
N GLU A 209 -7.73 12.86 10.39
CA GLU A 209 -8.40 12.36 11.60
C GLU A 209 -9.05 10.99 11.40
N SER A 210 -9.66 10.77 10.24
CA SER A 210 -10.47 9.58 10.00
C SER A 210 -9.73 8.43 9.36
N SER A 211 -8.55 8.65 8.79
CA SER A 211 -7.77 7.60 8.12
C SER A 211 -7.01 6.70 9.09
N THR A 212 -6.98 7.02 10.37
CA THR A 212 -6.26 6.26 11.39
C THR A 212 -7.03 5.05 11.92
N TYR A 213 -8.28 4.88 11.51
CA TYR A 213 -9.11 3.75 11.91
C TYR A 213 -10.02 3.33 10.74
N LEU A 214 -10.40 2.06 10.71
CA LEU A 214 -11.10 1.48 9.55
C LEU A 214 -12.52 2.02 9.37
N MET A 215 -13.22 2.29 10.47
CA MET A 215 -14.57 2.87 10.40
C MET A 215 -14.54 4.25 9.72
N GLY A 216 -13.47 5.00 9.90
CA GLY A 216 -13.28 6.28 9.19
C GLY A 216 -13.23 6.11 7.68
N TRP A 217 -12.51 5.09 7.20
CA TRP A 217 -12.47 4.76 5.77
C TRP A 217 -13.85 4.34 5.24
N LEU A 218 -14.59 3.55 6.00
CA LEU A 218 -15.93 3.10 5.61
C LEU A 218 -16.94 4.25 5.61
N ARG A 219 -16.97 5.03 6.69
CA ARG A 219 -17.98 6.09 6.91
C ARG A 219 -17.63 7.37 6.14
N ASP A 220 -16.44 7.89 6.34
CA ASP A 220 -16.08 9.23 5.87
C ASP A 220 -15.53 9.22 4.44
N TYR A 221 -15.03 8.09 3.99
CA TYR A 221 -14.60 7.94 2.60
C TYR A 221 -15.69 7.26 1.75
N LEU A 222 -16.02 6.01 2.00
CA LEU A 222 -16.91 5.26 1.14
C LEU A 222 -18.37 5.72 1.25
N TRP A 223 -18.89 5.79 2.46
CA TRP A 223 -20.30 6.15 2.66
C TRP A 223 -20.57 7.61 2.31
N LEU A 224 -19.77 8.52 2.84
CA LEU A 224 -19.97 9.96 2.65
C LEU A 224 -19.82 10.39 1.19
N ASN A 225 -18.87 9.81 0.46
CA ASN A 225 -18.64 10.13 -0.94
C ASN A 225 -19.55 9.37 -1.92
N SER A 226 -20.34 8.44 -1.44
CA SER A 226 -21.28 7.67 -2.28
C SER A 226 -22.51 8.47 -2.69
N SER A 227 -22.82 9.58 -2.02
CA SER A 227 -24.05 10.33 -2.24
C SER A 227 -24.20 10.83 -3.68
N GLN A 228 -23.11 11.32 -4.29
CA GLN A 228 -23.13 11.76 -5.68
C GLN A 228 -23.34 10.59 -6.66
N LEU A 229 -22.79 9.43 -6.36
CA LEU A 229 -22.99 8.23 -7.17
C LEU A 229 -24.43 7.74 -7.10
N ILE A 230 -24.99 7.73 -5.89
CA ILE A 230 -26.37 7.27 -5.63
C ILE A 230 -27.38 8.28 -6.21
N ASN A 231 -27.20 9.57 -5.92
CA ASN A 231 -28.12 10.61 -6.34
C ASN A 231 -28.00 10.93 -7.83
N GLY A 232 -26.89 10.58 -8.46
CA GLY A 232 -26.72 10.69 -9.91
C GLY A 232 -27.54 9.68 -10.70
N TYR A 233 -28.01 8.61 -10.06
CA TYR A 233 -28.91 7.64 -10.67
C TYR A 233 -30.37 8.08 -10.46
N ASN A 234 -31.14 8.14 -11.54
CA ASN A 234 -32.55 8.51 -11.49
C ASN A 234 -33.33 7.75 -12.56
N PRO A 235 -34.70 7.75 -12.47
CA PRO A 235 -35.56 7.01 -13.42
C PRO A 235 -35.43 7.48 -14.87
N PHE A 236 -34.92 8.67 -15.11
CA PHE A 236 -34.81 9.25 -16.44
C PHE A 236 -33.41 9.07 -17.05
N GLY A 237 -32.47 8.49 -16.33
CA GLY A 237 -31.13 8.22 -16.82
C GLY A 237 -30.05 8.22 -15.74
N MET A 238 -28.83 7.92 -16.16
CA MET A 238 -27.65 7.90 -15.33
C MET A 238 -26.75 9.06 -15.70
N ASN A 239 -26.08 9.67 -14.72
CA ASN A 239 -25.00 10.61 -15.01
C ASN A 239 -23.68 9.84 -15.20
N SER A 240 -22.60 10.57 -15.54
CA SER A 240 -21.29 9.95 -15.78
C SER A 240 -20.72 9.24 -14.55
N LEU A 241 -21.02 9.71 -13.33
CA LEU A 241 -20.54 9.08 -12.10
C LEU A 241 -21.26 7.76 -11.83
N SER A 242 -22.58 7.71 -11.99
CA SER A 242 -23.34 6.47 -11.78
C SER A 242 -23.02 5.42 -12.83
N VAL A 243 -22.76 5.81 -14.08
CA VAL A 243 -22.29 4.89 -15.13
C VAL A 243 -20.97 4.23 -14.70
N TRP A 244 -20.00 5.02 -14.25
CA TRP A 244 -18.72 4.49 -13.78
C TRP A 244 -18.87 3.59 -12.56
N ALA A 245 -19.73 3.94 -11.60
CA ALA A 245 -19.98 3.11 -10.43
C ALA A 245 -20.52 1.72 -10.83
N TRP A 246 -21.47 1.69 -11.76
CA TRP A 246 -22.03 0.43 -12.29
C TRP A 246 -20.97 -0.39 -13.02
N MET A 247 -20.17 0.25 -13.85
CA MET A 247 -19.10 -0.44 -14.57
C MET A 247 -18.08 -1.04 -13.61
N PHE A 248 -17.73 -0.33 -12.55
CA PHE A 248 -16.78 -0.82 -11.55
C PHE A 248 -17.33 -2.02 -10.78
N LEU A 249 -18.63 -2.00 -10.42
CA LEU A 249 -19.28 -3.08 -9.66
C LEU A 249 -19.48 -4.36 -10.48
N PHE A 250 -19.60 -4.25 -11.78
CA PHE A 250 -19.77 -5.38 -12.68
C PHE A 250 -18.52 -5.75 -13.46
#